data_831e84f0ab96a53a4c7a898ea78b9b84
#
_entry.id   831e84f0ab96a53a4c7a898ea78b9b84
#
_cell.length_a   1.000
_cell.length_b   1.000
_cell.length_c   1.000
_cell.angle_alpha   90.00
_cell.angle_beta   90.00
_cell.angle_gamma   90.00
#
_symmetry.space_group_name_H-M   'P 1'
#
loop_
_entity.id
_entity.type
_entity.pdbx_description
1 polymer ?
#
loop_
_entity_poly.entity_id
_entity_poly.type
_entity_poly.pdbx_seq_one_letter_code
_entity_poly.pdbx_strand_id
1 'polypeptide(L)'
;MTRWIGAALLACLAGPASLGPASAAETPWPAFGHDPSNRNFSDLTQINRDTVGRLRPAWIFQTGVTGYFQAQPVMVDGTLYVSTTQNNVAALDARTGKPLWTYTHRPRTEKIFGPPSNRGVAVSGGLVYEATMDGQLIALDAKTGKVVWEKEAVRPEEGETETASGLAATLGGKPVQGSSRLGFKMPPLVADGLVIVGVTGAGYGLHIEDEAGGLDGGAVVGIEGGYGRRGWLAAYDAKTGDERWRWYVTPAEGWEGGFVERTADGTALHRDIAAEKAAAPANRDAWRVGGGSLWMTPAYDPDLGLIFLGTGNPAPQNFGLSRPGDNLYTMCLVALDVKTGTLRWYYQQVPHDEWGYDVAAPPFLLDMPGGARAVASASKTGWIYVHDRATGKLLARSAPLLAQKNLFAPPTPEGTVVSPGPLGAVSWPPTAYDGTRAYVQVRHGATTYTVKTVPAAAGRPEIRYTETGEARGEPSFSTLTAVDLAEGGRIAWSVRGASRLSGGTLATGGGLVFSGEEDGHLDAHDARDGRILWRFQCGAGISGPAMTYALDGKQYVAVAAGGASFTRASGFGTGDALLVFALPD
;
A
#
# COMPACT_ATOMS: atom_id res chain seq x y z
N MET A 1 55.21 77.26 3.23
CA MET A 1 55.83 75.96 3.51
C MET A 1 54.66 74.93 3.47
N THR A 2 54.47 74.30 2.33
CA THR A 2 53.34 73.40 2.09
C THR A 2 53.93 72.05 1.67
N ARG A 3 53.72 71.01 2.49
CA ARG A 3 54.13 69.62 2.22
C ARG A 3 52.99 68.88 1.56
N TRP A 4 53.28 68.34 0.39
CA TRP A 4 52.40 67.34 -0.28
C TRP A 4 52.75 65.96 0.20
N ILE A 5 51.73 65.19 0.59
CA ILE A 5 51.82 63.76 0.89
C ILE A 5 51.11 63.01 -0.25
N GLY A 6 51.91 62.27 -1.02
CA GLY A 6 51.34 61.42 -2.08
C GLY A 6 50.78 60.12 -1.51
N ALA A 7 49.54 59.82 -1.89
CA ALA A 7 48.91 58.52 -1.62
C ALA A 7 49.16 57.55 -2.78
N ALA A 8 49.81 56.42 -2.49
CA ALA A 8 50.01 55.33 -3.45
C ALA A 8 48.75 54.42 -3.45
N LEU A 9 48.09 54.35 -4.60
CA LEU A 9 47.01 53.33 -4.81
C LEU A 9 47.65 51.97 -5.10
N LEU A 10 47.45 50.97 -4.21
CA LEU A 10 47.68 49.56 -4.50
C LEU A 10 46.47 49.03 -5.26
N ALA A 11 46.59 48.70 -6.52
CA ALA A 11 45.61 47.98 -7.30
C ALA A 11 45.76 46.49 -7.01
N CYS A 12 44.83 45.89 -6.22
CA CYS A 12 44.69 44.46 -6.09
C CYS A 12 44.07 43.88 -7.36
N LEU A 13 44.83 43.17 -8.16
CA LEU A 13 44.37 42.33 -9.24
C LEU A 13 43.68 41.09 -8.63
N ALA A 14 42.36 41.12 -8.55
CA ALA A 14 41.57 39.92 -8.29
C ALA A 14 41.53 39.07 -9.59
N GLY A 15 42.24 37.94 -9.60
CA GLY A 15 42.13 36.94 -10.65
C GLY A 15 40.72 36.33 -10.69
N PRO A 16 40.24 35.88 -11.87
CA PRO A 16 38.95 35.22 -11.96
C PRO A 16 38.98 33.94 -11.13
N ALA A 17 38.13 33.88 -10.10
CA ALA A 17 37.82 32.62 -9.42
C ALA A 17 37.22 31.68 -10.46
N SER A 18 37.90 30.57 -10.75
CA SER A 18 37.35 29.47 -11.54
C SER A 18 36.17 28.90 -10.75
N LEU A 19 34.97 29.22 -11.18
CA LEU A 19 33.79 28.48 -10.80
C LEU A 19 34.01 27.04 -11.31
N GLY A 20 34.32 26.10 -10.41
CA GLY A 20 34.30 24.70 -10.72
C GLY A 20 32.92 24.33 -11.30
N PRO A 21 32.82 23.28 -12.13
CA PRO A 21 31.54 22.88 -12.68
C PRO A 21 30.56 22.69 -11.51
N ALA A 22 29.43 23.43 -11.57
CA ALA A 22 28.33 23.22 -10.64
C ALA A 22 27.97 21.72 -10.68
N SER A 23 28.10 21.04 -9.56
CA SER A 23 27.62 19.65 -9.44
C SER A 23 26.20 19.64 -9.95
N ALA A 24 25.94 18.83 -10.97
CA ALA A 24 24.58 18.67 -11.48
C ALA A 24 23.67 18.26 -10.31
N ALA A 25 22.59 19.01 -10.10
CA ALA A 25 21.74 18.86 -8.91
C ALA A 25 21.21 17.43 -8.81
N GLU A 26 21.28 16.86 -7.63
CA GLU A 26 20.62 15.58 -7.29
C GLU A 26 19.10 15.77 -7.32
N THR A 27 18.37 14.81 -7.93
CA THR A 27 16.93 14.70 -7.78
C THR A 27 16.65 13.42 -6.99
N PRO A 28 16.36 13.52 -5.69
CA PRO A 28 16.15 12.37 -4.83
C PRO A 28 14.78 11.72 -5.07
N TRP A 29 14.61 10.53 -4.47
CA TRP A 29 13.31 9.88 -4.24
C TRP A 29 13.22 9.56 -2.75
N PRO A 30 12.87 10.54 -1.90
CA PRO A 30 13.15 10.47 -0.47
C PRO A 30 12.17 9.64 0.35
N ALA A 31 11.02 9.28 -0.23
CA ALA A 31 9.96 8.56 0.48
C ALA A 31 9.18 7.64 -0.47
N PHE A 32 8.38 6.75 0.08
CA PHE A 32 7.38 6.02 -0.69
C PHE A 32 6.47 7.02 -1.43
N GLY A 33 6.22 6.75 -2.71
CA GLY A 33 5.41 7.63 -3.55
C GLY A 33 6.10 8.90 -4.02
N HIS A 34 7.43 9.06 -3.81
CA HIS A 34 8.29 10.19 -4.12
C HIS A 34 8.26 11.29 -3.06
N ASP A 35 7.10 11.86 -2.80
CA ASP A 35 6.88 12.94 -1.85
C ASP A 35 5.64 12.66 -0.97
N PRO A 36 5.36 13.49 0.05
CA PRO A 36 4.20 13.29 0.91
C PRO A 36 2.84 13.26 0.20
N SER A 37 2.77 13.72 -1.06
CA SER A 37 1.54 13.64 -1.85
C SER A 37 1.25 12.26 -2.45
N ASN A 38 2.19 11.31 -2.38
CA ASN A 38 2.07 9.94 -2.90
C ASN A 38 1.75 9.83 -4.40
N ARG A 39 2.19 10.79 -5.23
CA ARG A 39 1.82 10.80 -6.65
C ARG A 39 2.57 9.79 -7.51
N ASN A 40 3.64 9.17 -7.00
CA ASN A 40 4.52 8.29 -7.79
C ASN A 40 4.91 8.90 -9.15
N PHE A 41 5.24 10.17 -9.11
CA PHE A 41 5.58 10.98 -10.27
C PHE A 41 6.90 11.73 -10.04
N SER A 42 7.68 11.89 -11.11
CA SER A 42 8.90 12.72 -11.13
C SER A 42 8.94 13.55 -12.39
N ASP A 43 9.37 14.81 -12.27
CA ASP A 43 9.54 15.73 -13.41
C ASP A 43 10.76 15.40 -14.31
N LEU A 44 11.54 14.38 -13.99
CA LEU A 44 12.71 13.96 -14.76
C LEU A 44 12.33 13.59 -16.20
N THR A 45 13.12 14.05 -17.18
CA THR A 45 12.84 13.96 -18.62
C THR A 45 13.94 13.31 -19.46
N GLN A 46 15.11 13.01 -18.89
CA GLN A 46 16.22 12.43 -19.65
C GLN A 46 15.87 11.06 -20.26
N ILE A 47 15.17 10.22 -19.47
CA ILE A 47 14.54 9.00 -19.96
C ILE A 47 13.13 9.38 -20.41
N ASN A 48 12.92 9.34 -21.74
CA ASN A 48 11.70 9.80 -22.37
C ASN A 48 11.31 8.88 -23.54
N ARG A 49 10.24 9.22 -24.24
CA ARG A 49 9.71 8.40 -25.34
C ARG A 49 10.71 8.11 -26.46
N ASP A 50 11.65 9.02 -26.70
CA ASP A 50 12.64 8.88 -27.78
C ASP A 50 13.89 8.13 -27.32
N THR A 51 14.20 8.16 -26.01
CA THR A 51 15.44 7.61 -25.46
C THR A 51 15.23 6.28 -24.74
N VAL A 52 14.01 5.96 -24.28
CA VAL A 52 13.72 4.78 -23.43
C VAL A 52 14.10 3.44 -24.11
N GLY A 53 14.02 3.36 -25.43
CA GLY A 53 14.47 2.18 -26.18
C GLY A 53 15.94 1.81 -26.00
N ARG A 54 16.76 2.74 -25.48
CA ARG A 54 18.18 2.56 -25.17
C ARG A 54 18.44 2.21 -23.70
N LEU A 55 17.40 2.17 -22.87
CA LEU A 55 17.51 1.89 -21.44
C LEU A 55 18.07 0.49 -21.20
N ARG A 56 19.04 0.36 -20.30
CA ARG A 56 19.69 -0.90 -19.95
C ARG A 56 20.09 -0.93 -18.47
N PRO A 57 20.29 -2.11 -17.87
CA PRO A 57 20.80 -2.20 -16.51
C PRO A 57 22.14 -1.44 -16.37
N ALA A 58 22.18 -0.52 -15.41
CA ALA A 58 23.39 0.14 -14.98
C ALA A 58 24.14 -0.73 -13.96
N TRP A 59 23.37 -1.31 -13.03
CA TRP A 59 23.87 -2.27 -12.06
C TRP A 59 22.68 -3.11 -11.47
N ILE A 60 23.04 -4.24 -10.87
CA ILE A 60 22.12 -5.15 -10.19
C ILE A 60 22.71 -5.49 -8.83
N PHE A 61 21.89 -5.44 -7.80
CA PHE A 61 22.24 -5.88 -6.46
C PHE A 61 21.34 -7.05 -6.03
N GLN A 62 21.95 -8.17 -5.62
CA GLN A 62 21.24 -9.32 -5.05
C GLN A 62 21.26 -9.22 -3.53
N THR A 63 20.09 -9.26 -2.92
CA THR A 63 19.94 -9.08 -1.46
C THR A 63 20.32 -10.35 -0.68
N GLY A 64 20.32 -11.51 -1.32
CA GLY A 64 20.46 -12.82 -0.69
C GLY A 64 19.20 -13.30 0.05
N VAL A 65 18.09 -12.53 -0.04
CA VAL A 65 16.82 -12.85 0.62
C VAL A 65 15.73 -12.99 -0.42
N THR A 66 15.42 -14.22 -0.81
CA THR A 66 14.36 -14.52 -1.77
C THR A 66 12.97 -14.39 -1.16
N GLY A 67 11.97 -14.01 -1.96
CA GLY A 67 10.56 -13.93 -1.52
C GLY A 67 9.81 -12.75 -2.14
N TYR A 68 8.69 -12.39 -1.53
CA TYR A 68 7.80 -11.31 -2.02
C TYR A 68 8.44 -9.92 -1.84
N PHE A 69 9.31 -9.55 -2.76
CA PHE A 69 10.05 -8.30 -2.69
C PHE A 69 9.19 -7.13 -3.14
N GLN A 70 8.40 -6.58 -2.22
CA GLN A 70 7.40 -5.53 -2.47
C GLN A 70 7.92 -4.12 -2.22
N ALA A 71 9.17 -3.96 -1.78
CA ALA A 71 9.71 -2.67 -1.39
C ALA A 71 9.86 -1.72 -2.58
N GLN A 72 9.41 -0.46 -2.40
CA GLN A 72 9.88 0.66 -3.19
C GLN A 72 11.19 1.17 -2.58
N PRO A 73 12.31 1.17 -3.31
CA PRO A 73 13.53 1.79 -2.82
C PRO A 73 13.36 3.30 -2.63
N VAL A 74 14.17 3.89 -1.75
CA VAL A 74 14.27 5.35 -1.60
C VAL A 74 15.70 5.79 -1.82
N MET A 75 15.92 6.99 -2.38
CA MET A 75 17.24 7.52 -2.66
C MET A 75 17.37 8.93 -2.09
N VAL A 76 18.38 9.12 -1.22
CA VAL A 76 18.68 10.37 -0.54
C VAL A 76 20.20 10.52 -0.43
N ASP A 77 20.71 11.70 -0.73
CA ASP A 77 22.14 12.05 -0.62
C ASP A 77 23.07 11.02 -1.29
N GLY A 78 22.74 10.59 -2.51
CA GLY A 78 23.52 9.62 -3.27
C GLY A 78 23.48 8.19 -2.73
N THR A 79 22.68 7.91 -1.71
CA THR A 79 22.50 6.58 -1.10
C THR A 79 21.11 6.03 -1.39
N LEU A 80 21.07 4.80 -1.92
CA LEU A 80 19.82 4.08 -2.16
C LEU A 80 19.57 3.10 -1.01
N TYR A 81 18.41 3.19 -0.38
CA TYR A 81 17.99 2.32 0.72
C TYR A 81 16.88 1.38 0.24
N VAL A 82 16.99 0.12 0.60
CA VAL A 82 15.97 -0.89 0.28
C VAL A 82 15.81 -1.88 1.43
N SER A 83 14.55 -2.19 1.79
CA SER A 83 14.23 -3.27 2.71
C SER A 83 13.95 -4.57 1.98
N THR A 84 14.20 -5.71 2.61
CA THR A 84 13.89 -7.04 2.08
C THR A 84 12.61 -7.61 2.68
N THR A 85 12.16 -8.74 2.18
CA THR A 85 10.99 -9.46 2.69
C THR A 85 11.10 -9.87 4.17
N GLN A 86 12.34 -9.98 4.70
CA GLN A 86 12.61 -10.34 6.10
C GLN A 86 12.97 -9.13 6.96
N ASN A 87 12.62 -7.91 6.52
CA ASN A 87 12.93 -6.66 7.22
C ASN A 87 14.44 -6.36 7.36
N ASN A 88 15.30 -6.95 6.53
CA ASN A 88 16.68 -6.50 6.42
C ASN A 88 16.73 -5.22 5.59
N VAL A 89 17.65 -4.32 5.91
CA VAL A 89 17.84 -3.06 5.19
C VAL A 89 19.24 -3.01 4.61
N ALA A 90 19.35 -2.66 3.33
CA ALA A 90 20.61 -2.38 2.66
C ALA A 90 20.68 -0.91 2.26
N ALA A 91 21.83 -0.28 2.50
CA ALA A 91 22.20 1.01 1.92
C ALA A 91 23.28 0.80 0.87
N LEU A 92 23.03 1.34 -0.31
CA LEU A 92 23.87 1.15 -1.49
C LEU A 92 24.32 2.51 -2.04
N ASP A 93 25.53 2.58 -2.57
CA ASP A 93 25.91 3.69 -3.41
C ASP A 93 25.00 3.73 -4.64
N ALA A 94 24.25 4.79 -4.83
CA ALA A 94 23.21 4.88 -5.85
C ALA A 94 23.76 4.90 -7.30
N ARG A 95 25.06 5.18 -7.50
CA ARG A 95 25.71 5.15 -8.82
C ARG A 95 26.09 3.75 -9.24
N THR A 96 26.54 2.94 -8.28
CA THR A 96 27.28 1.70 -8.55
C THR A 96 26.60 0.45 -8.01
N GLY A 97 25.62 0.59 -7.11
CA GLY A 97 25.00 -0.53 -6.40
C GLY A 97 25.90 -1.17 -5.34
N LYS A 98 27.08 -0.59 -5.05
CA LYS A 98 28.00 -1.12 -4.05
C LYS A 98 27.38 -0.98 -2.65
N PRO A 99 27.32 -2.06 -1.86
CA PRO A 99 26.85 -1.98 -0.48
C PRO A 99 27.72 -1.05 0.36
N LEU A 100 27.10 -0.11 1.06
CA LEU A 100 27.71 0.76 2.06
C LEU A 100 27.59 0.12 3.44
N TRP A 101 26.40 -0.37 3.77
CA TRP A 101 26.12 -1.17 4.96
C TRP A 101 24.86 -2.01 4.77
N THR A 102 24.71 -3.03 5.61
CA THR A 102 23.49 -3.85 5.71
C THR A 102 23.10 -4.01 7.16
N TYR A 103 21.81 -3.91 7.44
CA TYR A 103 21.19 -4.26 8.71
C TYR A 103 20.43 -5.58 8.56
N THR A 104 20.69 -6.55 9.43
CA THR A 104 19.96 -7.82 9.46
C THR A 104 19.00 -7.81 10.64
N HIS A 105 17.71 -7.84 10.35
CA HIS A 105 16.68 -7.93 11.36
C HIS A 105 16.67 -9.30 12.04
N ARG A 106 16.46 -9.31 13.34
CA ARG A 106 16.28 -10.51 14.14
C ARG A 106 14.88 -10.50 14.72
N PRO A 107 13.92 -11.22 14.09
CA PRO A 107 12.54 -11.20 14.54
C PRO A 107 12.42 -11.76 15.96
N ARG A 108 11.57 -11.14 16.78
CA ARG A 108 11.25 -11.60 18.14
C ARG A 108 10.25 -12.76 18.14
N THR A 109 9.57 -12.96 17.02
CA THR A 109 8.63 -14.07 16.82
C THR A 109 8.61 -14.51 15.36
N GLU A 110 8.41 -15.79 15.13
CA GLU A 110 8.18 -16.35 13.79
C GLU A 110 6.71 -16.26 13.37
N LYS A 111 5.82 -15.95 14.32
CA LYS A 111 4.38 -15.78 14.06
C LYS A 111 4.14 -14.40 13.46
N ILE A 112 4.02 -14.33 12.15
CA ILE A 112 3.75 -13.12 11.38
C ILE A 112 2.47 -13.29 10.56
N PHE A 113 1.83 -12.18 10.19
CA PHE A 113 0.65 -12.21 9.34
C PHE A 113 1.02 -12.46 7.87
N GLY A 114 0.57 -13.58 7.33
CA GLY A 114 0.75 -13.96 5.92
C GLY A 114 2.22 -14.10 5.49
N PRO A 115 2.50 -14.21 4.19
CA PRO A 115 3.86 -14.35 3.70
C PRO A 115 4.75 -13.18 4.09
N PRO A 116 6.05 -13.43 4.36
CA PRO A 116 7.01 -12.37 4.62
C PRO A 116 7.04 -11.34 3.49
N SER A 117 6.78 -10.07 3.82
CA SER A 117 6.85 -8.96 2.87
C SER A 117 7.00 -7.63 3.61
N ASN A 118 7.81 -6.75 3.08
CA ASN A 118 7.96 -5.37 3.53
C ASN A 118 7.90 -4.46 2.30
N ARG A 119 7.31 -3.27 2.42
CA ARG A 119 7.07 -2.37 1.27
C ARG A 119 8.02 -1.20 1.19
N GLY A 120 8.95 -1.07 2.15
CA GLY A 120 9.99 -0.05 2.09
C GLY A 120 10.28 0.59 3.45
N VAL A 121 11.29 1.42 3.45
CA VAL A 121 11.73 2.24 4.58
C VAL A 121 11.38 3.70 4.35
N ALA A 122 11.49 4.53 5.39
CA ALA A 122 11.49 5.99 5.27
C ALA A 122 12.85 6.53 5.71
N VAL A 123 13.30 7.63 5.09
CA VAL A 123 14.57 8.28 5.41
C VAL A 123 14.32 9.75 5.73
N SER A 124 14.72 10.18 6.92
CA SER A 124 14.59 11.58 7.34
C SER A 124 15.53 11.91 8.48
N GLY A 125 16.10 13.13 8.49
CA GLY A 125 16.92 13.65 9.57
C GLY A 125 18.18 12.82 9.88
N GLY A 126 18.72 12.11 8.88
CA GLY A 126 19.88 11.23 9.04
C GLY A 126 19.57 9.87 9.63
N LEU A 127 18.29 9.49 9.71
CA LEU A 127 17.81 8.20 10.18
C LEU A 127 17.03 7.47 9.09
N VAL A 128 17.11 6.13 9.11
CA VAL A 128 16.29 5.21 8.32
C VAL A 128 15.32 4.51 9.26
N TYR A 129 14.04 4.60 8.96
CA TYR A 129 12.98 4.01 9.78
C TYR A 129 12.44 2.76 9.10
N GLU A 130 12.46 1.65 9.83
CA GLU A 130 11.95 0.35 9.42
C GLU A 130 10.83 -0.09 10.36
N ALA A 131 9.69 -0.48 9.79
CA ALA A 131 8.55 -1.05 10.51
C ALA A 131 8.46 -2.54 10.17
N THR A 132 8.56 -3.41 11.17
CA THR A 132 8.79 -4.84 10.95
C THR A 132 7.53 -5.69 11.08
N MET A 133 7.52 -6.83 10.44
CA MET A 133 6.36 -7.75 10.45
C MET A 133 6.09 -8.38 11.82
N ASP A 134 7.08 -8.42 12.70
CA ASP A 134 6.95 -8.89 14.09
C ASP A 134 6.60 -7.75 15.06
N GLY A 135 6.23 -6.57 14.54
CA GLY A 135 5.63 -5.48 15.30
C GLY A 135 6.62 -4.51 15.95
N GLN A 136 7.85 -4.43 15.44
CA GLN A 136 8.84 -3.47 15.93
C GLN A 136 8.93 -2.25 15.01
N LEU A 137 9.27 -1.10 15.58
CA LEU A 137 9.67 0.10 14.87
C LEU A 137 11.12 0.42 15.23
N ILE A 138 11.96 0.56 14.21
CA ILE A 138 13.42 0.66 14.36
C ILE A 138 13.91 1.90 13.63
N ALA A 139 14.79 2.68 14.26
CA ALA A 139 15.55 3.73 13.60
C ALA A 139 17.02 3.35 13.53
N LEU A 140 17.55 3.39 12.31
CA LEU A 140 18.95 3.15 12.01
C LEU A 140 19.64 4.47 11.65
N ASP A 141 20.88 4.65 12.05
CA ASP A 141 21.73 5.72 11.55
C ASP A 141 21.95 5.55 10.03
N ALA A 142 21.59 6.54 9.24
CA ALA A 142 21.59 6.45 7.78
C ALA A 142 22.99 6.22 7.17
N LYS A 143 24.07 6.62 7.87
CA LYS A 143 25.45 6.47 7.39
C LYS A 143 26.06 5.12 7.75
N THR A 144 25.64 4.51 8.87
CA THR A 144 26.32 3.35 9.43
C THR A 144 25.45 2.10 9.57
N GLY A 145 24.13 2.22 9.45
CA GLY A 145 23.17 1.14 9.68
C GLY A 145 23.04 0.68 11.13
N LYS A 146 23.66 1.40 12.08
CA LYS A 146 23.56 1.06 13.51
C LYS A 146 22.21 1.47 14.07
N VAL A 147 21.63 0.62 14.92
CA VAL A 147 20.38 0.93 15.63
C VAL A 147 20.60 2.14 16.53
N VAL A 148 19.78 3.18 16.34
CA VAL A 148 19.73 4.37 17.19
C VAL A 148 18.68 4.17 18.28
N TRP A 149 17.51 3.69 17.91
CA TRP A 149 16.47 3.26 18.83
C TRP A 149 15.61 2.16 18.22
N GLU A 150 14.97 1.36 19.08
CA GLU A 150 14.07 0.27 18.72
C GLU A 150 12.92 0.24 19.73
N LYS A 151 11.69 0.08 19.23
CA LYS A 151 10.47 0.02 20.05
C LYS A 151 9.62 -1.18 19.66
N GLU A 152 9.12 -1.90 20.65
CA GLU A 152 8.05 -2.86 20.45
C GLU A 152 6.72 -2.10 20.32
N ALA A 153 6.32 -1.81 19.09
CA ALA A 153 5.16 -0.97 18.80
C ALA A 153 3.84 -1.75 18.88
N VAL A 154 3.86 -3.03 18.50
CA VAL A 154 2.75 -3.96 18.76
C VAL A 154 2.96 -4.58 20.15
N ARG A 155 2.07 -4.28 21.08
CA ARG A 155 2.17 -4.75 22.46
C ARG A 155 1.90 -6.26 22.54
N PRO A 156 2.50 -7.00 23.50
CA PRO A 156 2.30 -8.44 23.64
C PRO A 156 0.81 -8.85 23.74
N GLU A 157 0.00 -8.08 24.47
CA GLU A 157 -1.43 -8.30 24.62
C GLU A 157 -2.24 -8.09 23.33
N GLU A 158 -1.69 -7.35 22.36
CA GLU A 158 -2.27 -7.15 21.03
C GLU A 158 -1.81 -8.25 20.05
N GLY A 159 -0.83 -9.04 20.45
CA GLY A 159 -0.04 -9.88 19.56
C GLY A 159 -0.67 -11.20 19.15
N GLU A 160 -1.43 -11.91 19.99
CA GLU A 160 -1.92 -13.24 19.66
C GLU A 160 -3.41 -13.37 19.93
N THR A 161 -4.18 -13.92 18.95
CA THR A 161 -5.47 -14.53 19.26
C THR A 161 -5.20 -15.90 19.85
N GLU A 162 -5.96 -16.27 20.86
CA GLU A 162 -6.08 -17.69 21.21
C GLU A 162 -6.36 -18.47 19.92
N THR A 163 -5.54 -19.47 19.67
CA THR A 163 -5.86 -20.51 18.71
C THR A 163 -7.28 -20.96 18.97
N ALA A 164 -8.01 -21.36 17.94
CA ALA A 164 -9.39 -21.86 17.99
C ALA A 164 -9.55 -23.11 18.91
N SER A 165 -9.01 -23.03 20.15
CA SER A 165 -9.16 -24.07 21.18
C SER A 165 -10.64 -24.17 21.54
N GLY A 166 -11.31 -25.15 20.97
CA GLY A 166 -12.73 -25.39 21.14
C GLY A 166 -13.60 -25.29 19.88
N LEU A 167 -13.19 -24.55 18.85
CA LEU A 167 -13.71 -24.72 17.50
C LEU A 167 -13.04 -25.95 16.88
N ALA A 168 -13.77 -26.69 16.05
CA ALA A 168 -13.19 -27.83 15.35
C ALA A 168 -11.82 -27.44 14.81
N ALA A 169 -10.76 -28.13 15.25
CA ALA A 169 -9.40 -27.90 14.79
C ALA A 169 -9.25 -27.99 13.26
N THR A 170 -10.33 -28.45 12.60
CA THR A 170 -10.42 -28.57 11.14
C THR A 170 -11.83 -28.24 10.67
N LEU A 171 -11.96 -27.44 9.60
CA LEU A 171 -13.16 -27.29 8.79
C LEU A 171 -12.91 -27.93 7.43
N GLY A 172 -13.77 -28.88 7.03
CA GLY A 172 -13.60 -29.60 5.76
C GLY A 172 -12.28 -30.37 5.65
N GLY A 173 -11.71 -30.81 6.80
CA GLY A 173 -10.43 -31.53 6.84
C GLY A 173 -9.19 -30.61 6.84
N LYS A 174 -9.36 -29.29 6.76
CA LYS A 174 -8.27 -28.32 6.77
C LYS A 174 -8.13 -27.64 8.14
N PRO A 175 -6.91 -27.35 8.63
CA PRO A 175 -6.72 -26.70 9.92
C PRO A 175 -7.28 -25.27 9.92
N VAL A 176 -7.99 -24.91 10.99
CA VAL A 176 -8.44 -23.55 11.27
C VAL A 176 -7.34 -22.81 12.02
N GLN A 177 -6.97 -21.67 11.51
CA GLN A 177 -5.98 -20.80 12.14
C GLN A 177 -6.64 -19.51 12.65
N GLY A 178 -6.16 -19.02 13.79
CA GLY A 178 -6.52 -17.71 14.30
C GLY A 178 -5.84 -16.59 13.52
N SER A 179 -6.38 -15.37 13.68
CA SER A 179 -5.70 -14.17 13.23
C SER A 179 -4.29 -14.17 13.79
N SER A 180 -3.32 -14.14 12.90
CA SER A 180 -1.91 -14.05 13.26
C SER A 180 -1.63 -12.73 14.01
N ARG A 181 -0.45 -12.64 14.63
CA ARG A 181 0.02 -11.44 15.30
C ARG A 181 -0.09 -10.21 14.40
N LEU A 182 -0.47 -9.07 14.97
CA LEU A 182 -0.34 -7.78 14.32
C LEU A 182 1.13 -7.47 14.03
N GLY A 183 1.39 -6.81 12.92
CA GLY A 183 2.72 -6.37 12.53
C GLY A 183 2.64 -5.27 11.48
N PHE A 184 3.75 -4.92 10.86
CA PHE A 184 3.81 -3.85 9.87
C PHE A 184 4.26 -4.39 8.51
N LYS A 185 3.63 -3.89 7.45
CA LYS A 185 4.05 -4.13 6.06
C LYS A 185 4.19 -2.84 5.26
N MET A 186 3.68 -1.73 5.78
CA MET A 186 3.74 -0.43 5.11
C MET A 186 5.10 0.25 5.31
N PRO A 187 5.60 1.00 4.32
CA PRO A 187 6.64 1.99 4.55
C PRO A 187 6.15 3.02 5.57
N PRO A 188 6.95 3.38 6.59
CA PRO A 188 6.58 4.46 7.50
C PRO A 188 6.40 5.80 6.76
N LEU A 189 5.45 6.63 7.20
CA LEU A 189 5.41 8.04 6.82
C LEU A 189 6.19 8.85 7.85
N VAL A 190 7.09 9.74 7.40
CA VAL A 190 7.72 10.74 8.29
C VAL A 190 7.14 12.11 7.98
N ALA A 191 6.48 12.72 8.95
CA ALA A 191 5.85 14.03 8.84
C ALA A 191 5.88 14.77 10.19
N ASP A 192 6.16 16.06 10.18
CA ASP A 192 6.20 16.94 11.38
C ASP A 192 7.05 16.39 12.55
N GLY A 193 8.15 15.71 12.24
CA GLY A 193 9.01 15.09 13.27
C GLY A 193 8.46 13.81 13.89
N LEU A 194 7.42 13.24 13.29
CA LEU A 194 6.78 11.99 13.69
C LEU A 194 7.02 10.89 12.65
N VAL A 195 7.15 9.66 13.13
CA VAL A 195 7.12 8.43 12.32
C VAL A 195 5.76 7.78 12.51
N ILE A 196 5.01 7.59 11.44
CA ILE A 196 3.63 7.13 11.47
C ILE A 196 3.54 5.76 10.82
N VAL A 197 2.96 4.80 11.55
CA VAL A 197 2.81 3.40 11.12
C VAL A 197 1.45 2.85 11.49
N GLY A 198 0.92 1.97 10.66
CA GLY A 198 -0.34 1.27 10.87
C GLY A 198 -0.18 -0.25 10.80
N VAL A 199 -1.01 -0.96 11.55
CA VAL A 199 -0.90 -2.43 11.65
C VAL A 199 -1.61 -3.16 10.53
N THR A 200 -1.06 -4.31 10.15
CA THR A 200 -1.70 -5.33 9.32
C THR A 200 -2.11 -6.54 10.16
N GLY A 201 -2.99 -7.39 9.65
CA GLY A 201 -3.42 -8.63 10.31
C GLY A 201 -4.67 -8.51 11.18
N ALA A 202 -5.29 -7.32 11.28
CA ALA A 202 -6.44 -7.11 12.16
C ALA A 202 -7.77 -7.71 11.63
N GLY A 203 -7.98 -7.74 10.31
CA GLY A 203 -9.29 -7.92 9.70
C GLY A 203 -9.71 -9.37 9.37
N TYR A 204 -8.85 -10.36 9.55
CA TYR A 204 -9.17 -11.71 9.04
C TYR A 204 -10.06 -12.55 10.00
N GLY A 205 -9.87 -12.46 11.30
CA GLY A 205 -10.52 -13.35 12.24
C GLY A 205 -9.96 -14.79 12.15
N LEU A 206 -10.81 -15.79 12.23
CA LEU A 206 -10.43 -17.18 11.94
C LEU A 206 -10.46 -17.43 10.43
N HIS A 207 -9.47 -18.16 9.93
CA HIS A 207 -9.34 -18.51 8.51
C HIS A 207 -8.79 -19.93 8.34
N ILE A 208 -8.91 -20.46 7.15
CA ILE A 208 -8.27 -21.72 6.75
C ILE A 208 -7.14 -21.34 5.79
N GLU A 209 -5.93 -21.78 6.09
CA GLU A 209 -4.84 -21.75 5.14
C GLU A 209 -4.86 -23.05 4.34
N ASP A 210 -4.73 -22.94 3.02
CA ASP A 210 -4.44 -24.11 2.21
C ASP A 210 -3.00 -24.59 2.46
N GLU A 211 -2.67 -25.84 2.07
CA GLU A 211 -1.34 -26.41 2.23
C GLU A 211 -0.24 -25.63 1.49
N ALA A 212 -0.63 -24.73 0.57
CA ALA A 212 0.27 -23.87 -0.19
C ALA A 212 0.55 -22.53 0.51
N GLY A 213 -0.12 -22.21 1.62
CA GLY A 213 0.06 -20.96 2.38
C GLY A 213 -0.38 -19.71 1.61
N GLY A 214 -1.31 -19.83 0.67
CA GLY A 214 -1.83 -18.74 -0.15
C GLY A 214 -3.35 -18.59 -0.06
N LEU A 215 -3.85 -17.37 -0.21
CA LEU A 215 -5.29 -17.08 -0.24
C LEU A 215 -5.98 -17.53 -1.55
N ASP A 216 -5.26 -18.10 -2.50
CA ASP A 216 -5.75 -18.41 -3.85
C ASP A 216 -6.46 -19.75 -4.01
N GLY A 217 -6.41 -20.61 -3.00
CA GLY A 217 -6.95 -21.97 -3.09
C GLY A 217 -8.36 -22.15 -2.52
N GLY A 218 -9.11 -21.08 -2.28
CA GLY A 218 -10.40 -21.16 -1.58
C GLY A 218 -10.21 -21.02 -0.06
N ALA A 219 -9.53 -19.96 0.36
CA ALA A 219 -9.40 -19.63 1.77
C ALA A 219 -10.77 -19.37 2.37
N VAL A 220 -11.08 -20.02 3.47
CA VAL A 220 -12.22 -19.68 4.30
C VAL A 220 -11.81 -18.44 5.10
N VAL A 221 -12.31 -17.30 4.68
CA VAL A 221 -12.15 -16.05 5.39
C VAL A 221 -13.53 -15.60 5.86
N GLY A 222 -13.88 -15.84 7.09
CA GLY A 222 -15.17 -15.40 7.60
C GLY A 222 -15.93 -16.50 8.32
N ILE A 223 -15.30 -17.06 9.32
CA ILE A 223 -15.95 -17.91 10.31
C ILE A 223 -16.66 -16.99 11.29
N GLU A 224 -17.96 -17.26 11.57
CA GLU A 224 -18.72 -16.44 12.51
C GLU A 224 -18.05 -16.38 13.89
N GLY A 225 -18.16 -15.23 14.57
CA GLY A 225 -17.63 -15.01 15.91
C GLY A 225 -16.67 -13.82 16.00
N GLY A 226 -16.22 -13.54 17.20
CA GLY A 226 -15.36 -12.39 17.51
C GLY A 226 -13.87 -12.74 17.55
N TYR A 227 -13.30 -13.14 16.45
CA TYR A 227 -11.92 -13.64 16.39
C TYR A 227 -10.92 -12.67 15.74
N GLY A 228 -11.34 -11.46 15.38
CA GLY A 228 -10.48 -10.44 14.80
C GLY A 228 -9.59 -9.75 15.83
N ARG A 229 -8.91 -8.73 15.36
CA ARG A 229 -8.11 -7.79 16.16
C ARG A 229 -8.58 -6.38 15.91
N ARG A 230 -8.20 -5.47 16.74
CA ARG A 230 -8.46 -4.06 16.59
C ARG A 230 -7.34 -3.38 15.80
N GLY A 231 -7.63 -2.86 14.61
CA GLY A 231 -6.66 -2.11 13.81
C GLY A 231 -6.39 -0.72 14.38
N TRP A 232 -5.15 -0.24 14.23
CA TRP A 232 -4.75 1.08 14.70
C TRP A 232 -3.63 1.69 13.84
N LEU A 233 -3.56 3.02 13.87
CA LEU A 233 -2.46 3.84 13.38
C LEU A 233 -1.82 4.54 14.58
N ALA A 234 -0.49 4.64 14.61
CA ALA A 234 0.20 5.35 15.69
C ALA A 234 1.34 6.21 15.15
N ALA A 235 1.63 7.29 15.87
CA ALA A 235 2.75 8.17 15.60
C ALA A 235 3.75 8.13 16.76
N TYR A 236 5.01 8.11 16.38
CA TYR A 236 6.15 8.05 17.29
C TYR A 236 7.06 9.26 17.04
N ASP A 237 7.67 9.79 18.07
CA ASP A 237 8.69 10.82 17.92
C ASP A 237 9.85 10.27 17.09
N ALA A 238 10.23 10.97 16.03
CA ALA A 238 11.24 10.50 15.09
C ALA A 238 12.64 10.36 15.72
N LYS A 239 12.95 11.15 16.77
CA LYS A 239 14.26 11.13 17.42
C LYS A 239 14.37 10.11 18.55
N THR A 240 13.27 9.90 19.30
CA THR A 240 13.29 9.08 20.53
C THR A 240 12.52 7.77 20.39
N GLY A 241 11.65 7.65 19.39
CA GLY A 241 10.75 6.50 19.23
C GLY A 241 9.61 6.46 20.25
N ASP A 242 9.38 7.53 21.01
CA ASP A 242 8.29 7.55 22.00
C ASP A 242 6.94 7.73 21.31
N GLU A 243 5.95 6.91 21.68
CA GLU A 243 4.59 7.00 21.15
C GLU A 243 3.97 8.35 21.53
N ARG A 244 3.47 9.10 20.55
CA ARG A 244 2.83 10.40 20.73
C ARG A 244 1.33 10.30 20.74
N TRP A 245 0.76 9.48 19.84
CA TRP A 245 -0.66 9.18 19.78
C TRP A 245 -0.91 7.83 19.09
N ARG A 246 -2.10 7.26 19.38
CA ARG A 246 -2.62 6.05 18.72
C ARG A 246 -4.11 6.25 18.43
N TRP A 247 -4.50 6.03 17.20
CA TRP A 247 -5.88 6.05 16.76
C TRP A 247 -6.33 4.64 16.38
N TYR A 248 -7.44 4.21 16.96
CA TYR A 248 -8.05 2.92 16.66
C TYR A 248 -9.14 3.06 15.61
N VAL A 249 -9.13 2.17 14.59
CA VAL A 249 -10.12 2.17 13.49
C VAL A 249 -11.53 1.88 13.99
N THR A 250 -11.66 1.04 15.01
CA THR A 250 -12.94 0.57 15.53
C THR A 250 -13.24 1.24 16.88
N PRO A 251 -14.08 2.31 16.92
CA PRO A 251 -14.42 2.99 18.16
C PRO A 251 -15.40 2.20 19.01
N ALA A 252 -15.38 2.42 20.34
CA ALA A 252 -16.35 1.82 21.25
C ALA A 252 -17.76 2.41 21.10
N GLU A 253 -17.83 3.68 20.68
CA GLU A 253 -19.08 4.38 20.42
C GLU A 253 -19.19 4.69 18.93
N GLY A 254 -20.36 4.43 18.32
CA GLY A 254 -20.61 4.70 16.91
C GLY A 254 -20.12 3.61 15.94
N TRP A 255 -19.60 2.50 16.43
CA TRP A 255 -19.19 1.35 15.61
C TRP A 255 -20.30 0.83 14.68
N GLU A 256 -21.52 0.71 15.19
CA GLU A 256 -22.67 0.23 14.44
C GLU A 256 -23.09 1.19 13.32
N GLY A 257 -22.77 2.48 13.44
CA GLY A 257 -23.19 3.50 12.49
C GLY A 257 -24.69 3.66 12.38
N GLY A 258 -25.17 3.96 11.17
CA GLY A 258 -26.60 4.24 10.89
C GLY A 258 -27.40 3.06 10.36
N PHE A 259 -26.81 1.89 10.17
CA PHE A 259 -27.41 0.75 9.46
C PHE A 259 -27.88 1.17 8.06
N VAL A 260 -27.00 1.75 7.27
CA VAL A 260 -27.35 2.30 5.96
C VAL A 260 -27.59 1.20 4.92
N GLU A 261 -28.58 1.40 4.06
CA GLU A 261 -28.94 0.47 2.97
C GLU A 261 -28.16 0.72 1.68
N ARG A 262 -27.47 1.86 1.61
CA ARG A 262 -26.72 2.30 0.43
C ARG A 262 -25.36 2.86 0.83
N THR A 263 -24.41 2.77 -0.09
CA THR A 263 -23.15 3.52 0.00
C THR A 263 -23.42 5.01 -0.05
N ALA A 264 -22.46 5.83 0.38
CA ALA A 264 -22.58 7.28 0.38
C ALA A 264 -22.79 7.88 -1.02
N ASP A 265 -22.39 7.17 -2.08
CA ASP A 265 -22.62 7.52 -3.49
C ASP A 265 -23.87 6.86 -4.11
N GLY A 266 -24.72 6.23 -3.29
CA GLY A 266 -26.05 5.79 -3.63
C GLY A 266 -26.19 4.35 -4.16
N THR A 267 -25.13 3.54 -4.18
CA THR A 267 -25.20 2.13 -4.61
C THR A 267 -25.86 1.27 -3.53
N ALA A 268 -26.81 0.39 -3.90
CA ALA A 268 -27.49 -0.48 -2.96
C ALA A 268 -26.53 -1.56 -2.39
N LEU A 269 -26.64 -1.83 -1.09
CA LEU A 269 -25.80 -2.80 -0.37
C LEU A 269 -26.47 -4.18 -0.19
N HIS A 270 -27.76 -4.28 -0.45
CA HIS A 270 -28.57 -5.51 -0.34
C HIS A 270 -28.51 -6.19 1.03
N ARG A 271 -28.33 -5.41 2.11
CA ARG A 271 -28.22 -5.86 3.51
C ARG A 271 -29.56 -6.33 4.07
N ASP A 272 -29.54 -7.31 4.97
CA ASP A 272 -30.66 -7.66 5.85
C ASP A 272 -30.54 -6.87 7.16
N ILE A 273 -30.96 -5.60 7.12
CA ILE A 273 -30.91 -4.70 8.28
C ILE A 273 -31.74 -5.24 9.47
N ALA A 274 -32.81 -5.99 9.21
CA ALA A 274 -33.63 -6.55 10.28
C ALA A 274 -32.88 -7.66 11.04
N ALA A 275 -32.23 -8.56 10.32
CA ALA A 275 -31.39 -9.60 10.91
C ALA A 275 -30.20 -9.00 11.68
N GLU A 276 -29.54 -7.98 11.10
CA GLU A 276 -28.43 -7.29 11.77
C GLU A 276 -28.88 -6.63 13.10
N LYS A 277 -30.00 -5.90 13.09
CA LYS A 277 -30.54 -5.27 14.31
C LYS A 277 -30.96 -6.32 15.36
N ALA A 278 -31.44 -7.47 14.94
CA ALA A 278 -31.73 -8.57 15.85
C ALA A 278 -30.48 -9.18 16.48
N ALA A 279 -29.36 -9.23 15.73
CA ALA A 279 -28.08 -9.73 16.21
C ALA A 279 -27.29 -8.72 17.08
N ALA A 280 -27.57 -7.42 16.99
CA ALA A 280 -26.79 -6.35 17.63
C ALA A 280 -26.67 -6.48 19.17
N PRO A 281 -27.73 -6.84 19.95
CA PRO A 281 -27.59 -6.96 21.41
C PRO A 281 -26.57 -8.02 21.87
N ALA A 282 -26.44 -9.11 21.11
CA ALA A 282 -25.47 -10.18 21.41
C ALA A 282 -24.03 -9.82 20.98
N ASN A 283 -23.88 -8.88 20.05
CA ASN A 283 -22.61 -8.49 19.44
C ASN A 283 -22.18 -7.05 19.75
N ARG A 284 -22.70 -6.43 20.81
CA ARG A 284 -22.42 -5.04 21.20
C ARG A 284 -20.93 -4.73 21.41
N ASP A 285 -20.11 -5.75 21.70
CA ASP A 285 -18.68 -5.63 21.93
C ASP A 285 -17.83 -6.01 20.69
N ALA A 286 -18.47 -6.22 19.52
CA ALA A 286 -17.77 -6.62 18.28
C ALA A 286 -16.67 -5.63 17.86
N TRP A 287 -16.79 -4.35 18.21
CA TRP A 287 -15.77 -3.34 17.97
C TRP A 287 -14.39 -3.68 18.58
N ARG A 288 -14.34 -4.47 19.68
CA ARG A 288 -13.09 -4.88 20.35
C ARG A 288 -12.21 -5.77 19.48
N VAL A 289 -12.82 -6.45 18.51
CA VAL A 289 -12.18 -7.37 17.59
C VAL A 289 -12.55 -7.06 16.13
N GLY A 290 -12.99 -5.83 15.87
CA GLY A 290 -13.70 -5.42 14.67
C GLY A 290 -12.85 -5.28 13.40
N GLY A 291 -11.55 -5.54 13.41
CA GLY A 291 -10.72 -5.43 12.21
C GLY A 291 -10.16 -4.03 11.93
N GLY A 292 -10.08 -3.68 10.66
CA GLY A 292 -9.60 -2.35 10.22
C GLY A 292 -8.08 -2.23 10.15
N SER A 293 -7.40 -3.10 9.42
CA SER A 293 -5.96 -2.98 9.15
C SER A 293 -5.62 -1.68 8.42
N LEU A 294 -4.40 -1.14 8.66
CA LEU A 294 -3.88 0.03 7.98
C LEU A 294 -2.47 -0.31 7.48
N TRP A 295 -2.36 -0.67 6.23
CA TRP A 295 -1.18 -1.38 5.71
C TRP A 295 -0.54 -0.72 4.50
N MET A 296 -0.94 0.54 4.20
CA MET A 296 -0.32 1.37 3.17
C MET A 296 -0.02 2.78 3.69
N THR A 297 1.03 3.38 3.12
CA THR A 297 1.54 4.69 3.53
C THR A 297 0.52 5.80 3.29
N PRO A 298 0.21 6.63 4.31
CA PRO A 298 -0.66 7.78 4.16
C PRO A 298 -0.09 8.83 3.19
N ALA A 299 -0.96 9.59 2.51
CA ALA A 299 -0.58 10.89 1.96
C ALA A 299 -0.64 11.96 3.04
N TYR A 300 0.20 12.99 2.94
CA TYR A 300 0.28 14.09 3.91
C TYR A 300 0.17 15.45 3.24
N ASP A 301 -0.75 16.28 3.73
CA ASP A 301 -0.88 17.69 3.34
C ASP A 301 -0.33 18.57 4.48
N PRO A 302 0.86 19.18 4.30
CA PRO A 302 1.48 20.00 5.34
C PRO A 302 0.73 21.30 5.62
N ASP A 303 -0.01 21.86 4.65
CA ASP A 303 -0.76 23.11 4.83
C ASP A 303 -1.98 22.89 5.71
N LEU A 304 -2.65 21.74 5.59
CA LEU A 304 -3.79 21.39 6.41
C LEU A 304 -3.38 20.66 7.71
N GLY A 305 -2.14 20.15 7.78
CA GLY A 305 -1.69 19.30 8.88
C GLY A 305 -2.44 17.96 8.92
N LEU A 306 -2.90 17.46 7.77
CA LEU A 306 -3.72 16.25 7.67
C LEU A 306 -3.00 15.12 6.95
N ILE A 307 -3.14 13.91 7.48
CA ILE A 307 -2.79 12.68 6.80
C ILE A 307 -4.07 11.99 6.31
N PHE A 308 -3.97 11.39 5.11
CA PHE A 308 -5.07 10.68 4.46
C PHE A 308 -4.68 9.24 4.24
N LEU A 309 -5.53 8.30 4.63
CA LEU A 309 -5.24 6.88 4.45
C LEU A 309 -6.53 6.05 4.34
N GLY A 310 -6.39 4.89 3.73
CA GLY A 310 -7.47 3.91 3.67
C GLY A 310 -7.44 2.95 4.85
N THR A 311 -8.61 2.50 5.30
CA THR A 311 -8.76 1.46 6.31
C THR A 311 -9.21 0.15 5.69
N GLY A 312 -8.80 -0.95 6.30
CA GLY A 312 -9.09 -2.30 5.85
C GLY A 312 -10.44 -2.82 6.29
N ASN A 313 -10.69 -4.06 5.92
CA ASN A 313 -11.95 -4.76 6.15
C ASN A 313 -12.27 -4.98 7.65
N PRO A 314 -13.57 -5.07 7.99
CA PRO A 314 -13.99 -5.52 9.32
C PRO A 314 -13.71 -7.01 9.51
N ALA A 315 -13.69 -7.47 10.77
CA ALA A 315 -13.51 -8.87 11.14
C ALA A 315 -14.79 -9.44 11.79
N PRO A 316 -15.19 -10.66 11.42
CA PRO A 316 -14.65 -11.52 10.34
C PRO A 316 -14.95 -10.97 8.95
N GLN A 317 -14.02 -11.14 7.99
CA GLN A 317 -14.05 -10.45 6.70
C GLN A 317 -15.33 -10.71 5.88
N ASN A 318 -15.74 -11.97 5.73
CA ASN A 318 -16.83 -12.36 4.83
C ASN A 318 -18.07 -12.89 5.57
N PHE A 319 -18.26 -12.51 6.84
CA PHE A 319 -19.42 -12.88 7.65
C PHE A 319 -19.88 -11.71 8.53
N GLY A 320 -21.01 -11.08 8.17
CA GLY A 320 -21.45 -9.81 8.76
C GLY A 320 -22.24 -9.92 10.06
N LEU A 321 -23.00 -11.01 10.29
CA LEU A 321 -23.92 -11.11 11.45
C LEU A 321 -23.21 -11.11 12.81
N SER A 322 -21.92 -11.45 12.88
CA SER A 322 -21.12 -11.31 14.11
C SER A 322 -20.70 -9.87 14.42
N ARG A 323 -20.94 -8.93 13.49
CA ARG A 323 -20.57 -7.52 13.59
C ARG A 323 -21.62 -6.62 12.97
N PRO A 324 -22.86 -6.62 13.50
CA PRO A 324 -23.97 -5.86 12.93
C PRO A 324 -23.66 -4.37 12.83
N GLY A 325 -24.29 -3.69 11.87
CA GLY A 325 -24.11 -2.26 11.61
C GLY A 325 -23.08 -1.94 10.52
N ASP A 326 -22.76 -0.66 10.35
CA ASP A 326 -21.90 -0.15 9.27
C ASP A 326 -20.41 -0.41 9.50
N ASN A 327 -20.01 -0.77 10.71
CA ASN A 327 -18.65 -1.10 11.14
C ASN A 327 -17.65 0.07 10.96
N LEU A 328 -18.01 1.24 11.50
CA LEU A 328 -17.17 2.44 11.45
C LEU A 328 -15.89 2.28 12.30
N TYR A 329 -14.69 2.63 11.79
CA TYR A 329 -14.36 3.25 10.50
C TYR A 329 -13.62 2.28 9.58
N THR A 330 -14.09 1.04 9.43
CA THR A 330 -13.57 0.13 8.42
C THR A 330 -14.01 0.56 7.02
N MET A 331 -13.30 0.16 5.99
CA MET A 331 -13.58 0.47 4.57
C MET A 331 -13.71 1.96 4.27
N CYS A 332 -12.98 2.79 5.00
CA CYS A 332 -13.03 4.24 4.88
C CYS A 332 -11.75 4.81 4.27
N LEU A 333 -11.89 5.89 3.53
CA LEU A 333 -10.86 6.92 3.44
C LEU A 333 -11.02 7.82 4.66
N VAL A 334 -9.98 8.00 5.44
CA VAL A 334 -9.99 8.86 6.64
C VAL A 334 -8.97 9.98 6.55
N ALA A 335 -9.26 11.12 7.16
CA ALA A 335 -8.31 12.19 7.39
C ALA A 335 -8.08 12.36 8.89
N LEU A 336 -6.83 12.26 9.31
CA LEU A 336 -6.43 12.47 10.70
C LEU A 336 -5.51 13.69 10.81
N ASP A 337 -5.64 14.41 11.91
CA ASP A 337 -4.69 15.45 12.29
C ASP A 337 -3.33 14.79 12.59
N VAL A 338 -2.27 15.23 11.93
CA VAL A 338 -0.95 14.61 12.01
C VAL A 338 -0.34 14.66 13.41
N LYS A 339 -0.62 15.73 14.18
CA LYS A 339 -0.02 15.96 15.49
C LYS A 339 -0.74 15.23 16.62
N THR A 340 -2.04 15.00 16.48
CA THR A 340 -2.90 14.47 17.55
C THR A 340 -3.54 13.13 17.25
N GLY A 341 -3.54 12.67 15.99
CA GLY A 341 -4.28 11.49 15.54
C GLY A 341 -5.80 11.66 15.56
N THR A 342 -6.30 12.89 15.77
CA THR A 342 -7.74 13.15 15.82
C THR A 342 -8.36 13.01 14.45
N LEU A 343 -9.43 12.21 14.35
CA LEU A 343 -10.22 12.07 13.13
C LEU A 343 -10.91 13.40 12.80
N ARG A 344 -10.68 13.89 11.59
CA ARG A 344 -11.25 15.14 11.07
C ARG A 344 -12.46 14.88 10.20
N TRP A 345 -12.37 13.89 9.33
CA TRP A 345 -13.46 13.40 8.50
C TRP A 345 -13.18 11.98 8.02
N TYR A 346 -14.24 11.31 7.56
CA TYR A 346 -14.14 10.00 6.89
C TYR A 346 -15.16 9.93 5.74
N TYR A 347 -14.87 9.03 4.80
CA TYR A 347 -15.79 8.61 3.75
C TYR A 347 -15.77 7.08 3.68
N GLN A 348 -16.87 6.44 4.09
CA GLN A 348 -16.97 4.99 4.04
C GLN A 348 -17.39 4.56 2.64
N GLN A 349 -16.51 3.84 1.94
CA GLN A 349 -16.77 3.36 0.58
C GLN A 349 -17.73 2.16 0.60
N VAL A 350 -17.59 1.26 1.58
CA VAL A 350 -18.39 0.04 1.70
C VAL A 350 -18.83 -0.18 3.15
N PRO A 351 -20.01 0.32 3.57
CA PRO A 351 -20.60 -0.05 4.85
C PRO A 351 -20.87 -1.55 4.95
N HIS A 352 -20.62 -2.15 6.12
CA HIS A 352 -20.88 -3.57 6.39
C HIS A 352 -20.24 -4.53 5.38
N ASP A 353 -18.99 -4.32 5.03
CA ASP A 353 -18.33 -5.11 3.99
C ASP A 353 -18.31 -6.62 4.28
N GLU A 354 -18.80 -7.40 3.35
CA GLU A 354 -18.74 -8.88 3.34
C GLU A 354 -17.92 -9.42 2.14
N TRP A 355 -17.25 -8.56 1.39
CA TRP A 355 -16.55 -8.91 0.16
C TRP A 355 -15.03 -8.75 0.27
N GLY A 356 -14.53 -8.01 1.26
CA GLY A 356 -13.11 -7.74 1.46
C GLY A 356 -12.60 -6.54 0.64
N TYR A 357 -13.42 -5.50 0.47
CA TYR A 357 -13.10 -4.34 -0.34
C TYR A 357 -12.33 -3.24 0.42
N ASP A 358 -11.21 -3.60 1.09
CA ASP A 358 -10.34 -2.62 1.73
C ASP A 358 -10.12 -1.37 0.87
N VAL A 359 -10.04 -0.20 1.50
CA VAL A 359 -9.48 0.99 0.86
C VAL A 359 -7.97 0.84 0.89
N ALA A 360 -7.46 0.01 -0.01
CA ALA A 360 -6.11 -0.56 0.05
C ALA A 360 -5.05 0.29 -0.65
N ALA A 361 -5.41 0.97 -1.76
CA ALA A 361 -4.46 1.76 -2.51
C ALA A 361 -4.04 3.00 -1.72
N PRO A 362 -2.72 3.36 -1.73
CA PRO A 362 -2.29 4.62 -1.15
C PRO A 362 -3.04 5.79 -1.78
N PRO A 363 -3.67 6.67 -0.97
CA PRO A 363 -4.25 7.88 -1.52
C PRO A 363 -3.16 8.82 -2.03
N PHE A 364 -3.50 9.66 -3.00
CA PHE A 364 -2.60 10.66 -3.55
C PHE A 364 -3.26 12.03 -3.63
N LEU A 365 -2.45 13.09 -3.49
CA LEU A 365 -2.95 14.47 -3.50
C LEU A 365 -2.91 15.04 -4.92
N LEU A 366 -3.96 15.82 -5.25
CA LEU A 366 -4.07 16.50 -6.54
C LEU A 366 -4.81 17.82 -6.39
N ASP A 367 -4.64 18.70 -7.37
CA ASP A 367 -5.42 19.90 -7.52
C ASP A 367 -6.34 19.74 -8.74
N MET A 368 -7.64 19.95 -8.53
CA MET A 368 -8.65 19.83 -9.55
C MET A 368 -8.72 21.12 -10.41
N PRO A 369 -9.18 21.04 -11.67
CA PRO A 369 -9.54 22.24 -12.42
C PRO A 369 -10.48 23.14 -11.59
N GLY A 370 -10.19 24.44 -11.55
CA GLY A 370 -10.92 25.40 -10.71
C GLY A 370 -10.34 25.57 -9.31
N GLY A 371 -9.21 24.92 -8.98
CA GLY A 371 -8.41 25.16 -7.79
C GLY A 371 -8.87 24.41 -6.53
N ALA A 372 -9.81 23.47 -6.65
CA ALA A 372 -10.19 22.62 -5.52
C ALA A 372 -9.05 21.65 -5.17
N ARG A 373 -8.59 21.70 -3.93
CA ARG A 373 -7.56 20.79 -3.39
C ARG A 373 -8.20 19.45 -3.03
N ALA A 374 -7.75 18.38 -3.66
CA ALA A 374 -8.38 17.07 -3.55
C ALA A 374 -7.40 15.97 -3.12
N VAL A 375 -7.95 14.91 -2.55
CA VAL A 375 -7.30 13.62 -2.32
C VAL A 375 -8.06 12.55 -3.11
N ALA A 376 -7.34 11.73 -3.87
CA ALA A 376 -7.92 10.61 -4.60
C ALA A 376 -7.46 9.28 -4.05
N SER A 377 -8.32 8.26 -4.15
CA SER A 377 -8.00 6.88 -3.84
C SER A 377 -8.63 5.95 -4.88
N ALA A 378 -7.80 5.09 -5.47
CA ALA A 378 -8.30 3.97 -6.28
C ALA A 378 -8.83 2.87 -5.34
N SER A 379 -9.91 2.20 -5.75
CA SER A 379 -10.66 1.31 -4.86
C SER A 379 -10.73 -0.12 -5.37
N LYS A 380 -10.80 -1.05 -4.44
CA LYS A 380 -11.12 -2.45 -4.74
C LYS A 380 -12.47 -2.62 -5.44
N THR A 381 -13.41 -1.70 -5.22
CA THR A 381 -14.74 -1.70 -5.88
C THR A 381 -14.69 -1.38 -7.37
N GLY A 382 -13.58 -0.82 -7.88
CA GLY A 382 -13.38 -0.54 -9.29
C GLY A 382 -13.64 0.90 -9.72
N TRP A 383 -13.51 1.86 -8.81
CA TRP A 383 -13.53 3.29 -9.10
C TRP A 383 -12.32 4.00 -8.52
N ILE A 384 -12.05 5.20 -8.99
CA ILE A 384 -11.22 6.20 -8.31
C ILE A 384 -12.18 7.23 -7.72
N TYR A 385 -12.11 7.42 -6.41
CA TYR A 385 -12.86 8.45 -5.68
C TYR A 385 -11.98 9.67 -5.46
N VAL A 386 -12.55 10.86 -5.65
CA VAL A 386 -11.87 12.15 -5.47
C VAL A 386 -12.65 12.97 -4.46
N HIS A 387 -11.99 13.34 -3.36
CA HIS A 387 -12.60 14.07 -2.25
C HIS A 387 -11.90 15.40 -2.01
N ASP A 388 -12.66 16.40 -1.56
CA ASP A 388 -12.10 17.64 -1.00
C ASP A 388 -11.22 17.30 0.22
N ARG A 389 -9.98 17.79 0.24
CA ARG A 389 -9.02 17.46 1.31
C ARG A 389 -9.44 17.95 2.69
N ALA A 390 -10.10 19.11 2.77
CA ALA A 390 -10.44 19.72 4.04
C ALA A 390 -11.69 19.11 4.66
N THR A 391 -12.65 18.67 3.83
CA THR A 391 -14.00 18.32 4.29
C THR A 391 -14.39 16.86 4.07
N GLY A 392 -13.66 16.12 3.22
CA GLY A 392 -14.02 14.76 2.81
C GLY A 392 -15.19 14.67 1.84
N LYS A 393 -15.74 15.82 1.40
CA LYS A 393 -16.85 15.82 0.44
C LYS A 393 -16.42 15.16 -0.86
N LEU A 394 -17.21 14.20 -1.35
CA LEU A 394 -17.00 13.58 -2.66
C LEU A 394 -17.17 14.64 -3.76
N LEU A 395 -16.12 14.88 -4.52
CA LEU A 395 -16.08 15.81 -5.64
C LEU A 395 -16.36 15.09 -6.97
N ALA A 396 -15.77 13.89 -7.12
CA ALA A 396 -15.92 13.11 -8.34
C ALA A 396 -15.69 11.61 -8.06
N ARG A 397 -16.25 10.77 -8.91
CA ARG A 397 -15.97 9.34 -9.00
C ARG A 397 -15.70 9.00 -10.46
N SER A 398 -14.65 8.23 -10.76
CA SER A 398 -14.33 7.85 -12.13
C SER A 398 -15.42 6.99 -12.78
N ALA A 399 -15.35 6.82 -14.09
CA ALA A 399 -16.00 5.71 -14.76
C ALA A 399 -15.52 4.37 -14.14
N PRO A 400 -16.35 3.30 -14.18
CA PRO A 400 -15.92 1.99 -13.70
C PRO A 400 -14.66 1.51 -14.45
N LEU A 401 -13.65 1.10 -13.71
CA LEU A 401 -12.37 0.61 -14.27
C LEU A 401 -12.47 -0.79 -14.86
N LEU A 402 -13.52 -1.53 -14.52
CA LEU A 402 -13.83 -2.86 -15.03
C LEU A 402 -15.35 -3.06 -15.10
N ALA A 403 -15.77 -4.12 -15.80
CA ALA A 403 -17.16 -4.58 -15.75
C ALA A 403 -17.46 -5.18 -14.37
N GLN A 404 -18.38 -4.56 -13.64
CA GLN A 404 -18.84 -5.04 -12.33
C GLN A 404 -19.99 -6.03 -12.51
N LYS A 405 -20.03 -7.08 -11.65
CA LYS A 405 -21.09 -8.08 -11.66
C LYS A 405 -21.52 -8.35 -10.22
N ASN A 406 -22.81 -8.22 -9.94
CA ASN A 406 -23.39 -8.47 -8.61
C ASN A 406 -22.64 -7.73 -7.47
N LEU A 407 -22.15 -6.54 -7.73
CA LEU A 407 -21.44 -5.75 -6.73
C LEU A 407 -22.34 -5.55 -5.51
N PHE A 408 -21.82 -5.89 -4.33
CA PHE A 408 -22.53 -5.89 -3.03
C PHE A 408 -23.69 -6.88 -2.93
N ALA A 409 -23.79 -7.91 -3.81
CA ALA A 409 -24.72 -9.00 -3.58
C ALA A 409 -24.22 -9.91 -2.44
N PRO A 410 -25.10 -10.29 -1.49
CA PRO A 410 -24.67 -11.07 -0.34
C PRO A 410 -24.22 -12.49 -0.72
N PRO A 411 -23.30 -13.10 0.06
CA PRO A 411 -22.99 -14.52 -0.05
C PRO A 411 -24.24 -15.40 0.12
N THR A 412 -24.36 -16.50 -0.63
CA THR A 412 -25.48 -17.45 -0.53
C THR A 412 -24.99 -18.89 -0.41
N PRO A 413 -25.81 -19.83 0.08
CA PRO A 413 -25.47 -21.25 0.12
C PRO A 413 -25.18 -21.86 -1.27
N GLU A 414 -25.83 -21.35 -2.32
CA GLU A 414 -25.65 -21.77 -3.72
C GLU A 414 -24.39 -21.19 -4.35
N GLY A 415 -23.85 -20.14 -3.75
CA GLY A 415 -22.71 -19.39 -4.24
C GLY A 415 -23.11 -18.16 -5.08
N THR A 416 -22.64 -16.99 -4.66
CA THR A 416 -22.83 -15.71 -5.36
C THR A 416 -21.54 -15.34 -6.08
N VAL A 417 -21.60 -15.20 -7.41
CA VAL A 417 -20.47 -14.73 -8.21
C VAL A 417 -20.45 -13.21 -8.22
N VAL A 418 -19.36 -12.63 -7.72
CA VAL A 418 -19.15 -11.17 -7.61
C VAL A 418 -17.89 -10.74 -8.35
N SER A 419 -17.96 -9.69 -9.13
CA SER A 419 -16.82 -9.02 -9.76
C SER A 419 -16.84 -7.51 -9.44
N PRO A 420 -15.69 -6.98 -8.97
CA PRO A 420 -14.43 -7.64 -8.64
C PRO A 420 -14.56 -8.55 -7.42
N GLY A 421 -13.63 -9.52 -7.28
CA GLY A 421 -13.52 -10.38 -6.09
C GLY A 421 -12.77 -9.68 -4.93
N PRO A 422 -12.37 -10.40 -3.85
CA PRO A 422 -11.78 -9.83 -2.63
C PRO A 422 -10.40 -9.21 -2.84
N LEU A 423 -9.66 -9.63 -3.86
CA LEU A 423 -8.42 -8.96 -4.24
C LEU A 423 -8.67 -7.59 -4.90
N GLY A 424 -9.93 -7.31 -5.27
CA GLY A 424 -10.39 -6.02 -5.80
C GLY A 424 -9.98 -5.74 -7.24
N ALA A 425 -10.50 -4.65 -7.76
CA ALA A 425 -10.04 -4.07 -9.01
C ALA A 425 -8.67 -3.40 -8.85
N VAL A 426 -8.52 -2.57 -7.83
CA VAL A 426 -7.25 -1.94 -7.46
C VAL A 426 -6.96 -2.28 -6.01
N SER A 427 -5.77 -2.83 -5.76
CA SER A 427 -5.31 -3.18 -4.42
C SER A 427 -4.22 -2.22 -3.96
N TRP A 428 -3.27 -2.70 -3.15
CA TRP A 428 -2.22 -1.92 -2.50
C TRP A 428 -1.18 -1.25 -3.42
N PRO A 429 -0.92 -1.71 -4.67
CA PRO A 429 0.08 -1.04 -5.50
C PRO A 429 -0.32 0.42 -5.77
N PRO A 430 0.65 1.34 -5.73
CA PRO A 430 0.36 2.75 -5.89
C PRO A 430 -0.08 3.11 -7.31
N THR A 431 -0.92 4.12 -7.38
CA THR A 431 -1.37 4.78 -8.61
C THR A 431 -0.47 5.98 -8.88
N ALA A 432 0.11 6.08 -10.07
CA ALA A 432 0.86 7.28 -10.46
C ALA A 432 -0.09 8.38 -10.96
N TYR A 433 0.22 9.64 -10.65
CA TYR A 433 -0.53 10.81 -11.13
C TYR A 433 0.41 11.90 -11.62
N ASP A 434 0.30 12.26 -12.90
CA ASP A 434 1.19 13.20 -13.60
C ASP A 434 0.72 14.67 -13.59
N GLY A 435 -0.32 14.97 -12.83
CA GLY A 435 -0.96 16.29 -12.82
C GLY A 435 -2.21 16.37 -13.71
N THR A 436 -2.45 15.39 -14.57
CA THR A 436 -3.61 15.30 -15.47
C THR A 436 -4.31 13.96 -15.34
N ARG A 437 -3.54 12.87 -15.43
CA ARG A 437 -4.03 11.50 -15.47
C ARG A 437 -3.51 10.67 -14.32
N ALA A 438 -4.39 9.83 -13.81
CA ALA A 438 -4.03 8.73 -12.94
C ALA A 438 -3.79 7.47 -13.78
N TYR A 439 -2.66 6.81 -13.55
CA TYR A 439 -2.29 5.55 -14.20
C TYR A 439 -2.42 4.44 -13.18
N VAL A 440 -3.34 3.52 -13.42
CA VAL A 440 -3.71 2.50 -12.45
C VAL A 440 -3.69 1.11 -13.06
N GLN A 441 -3.13 0.17 -12.33
CA GLN A 441 -3.21 -1.24 -12.70
C GLN A 441 -4.49 -1.84 -12.14
N VAL A 442 -5.33 -2.38 -13.03
CA VAL A 442 -6.67 -2.89 -12.71
C VAL A 442 -6.69 -4.39 -12.90
N ARG A 443 -7.08 -5.12 -11.86
CA ARG A 443 -7.33 -6.54 -11.94
C ARG A 443 -8.77 -6.80 -12.37
N HIS A 444 -8.95 -7.64 -13.39
CA HIS A 444 -10.23 -8.19 -13.81
C HIS A 444 -10.34 -9.63 -13.32
N GLY A 445 -11.33 -9.91 -12.48
CA GLY A 445 -11.54 -11.24 -11.95
C GLY A 445 -12.79 -11.30 -11.08
N ALA A 446 -13.45 -12.44 -11.07
CA ALA A 446 -14.64 -12.68 -10.26
C ALA A 446 -14.38 -13.79 -9.24
N THR A 447 -15.13 -13.74 -8.13
CA THR A 447 -15.04 -14.71 -7.03
C THR A 447 -16.43 -15.20 -6.69
N THR A 448 -16.54 -16.49 -6.42
CA THR A 448 -17.75 -17.10 -5.86
C THR A 448 -17.66 -17.07 -4.34
N TYR A 449 -18.69 -16.53 -3.69
CA TYR A 449 -18.84 -16.49 -2.24
C TYR A 449 -19.95 -17.47 -1.84
N THR A 450 -19.62 -18.50 -1.07
CA THR A 450 -20.56 -19.58 -0.68
C THR A 450 -20.68 -19.65 0.82
N VAL A 451 -21.88 -19.45 1.36
CA VAL A 451 -22.16 -19.65 2.78
C VAL A 451 -22.29 -21.16 3.07
N LYS A 452 -21.57 -21.62 4.07
CA LYS A 452 -21.59 -23.01 4.51
C LYS A 452 -21.90 -23.09 5.99
N THR A 453 -22.55 -24.22 6.38
CA THR A 453 -22.90 -24.54 7.76
C THR A 453 -22.35 -25.91 8.13
N VAL A 454 -21.60 -25.96 9.22
CA VAL A 454 -21.24 -27.22 9.88
C VAL A 454 -22.22 -27.43 11.02
N PRO A 455 -23.07 -28.49 10.98
CA PRO A 455 -24.07 -28.74 12.01
C PRO A 455 -23.47 -28.91 13.41
N ALA A 456 -24.23 -28.55 14.42
CA ALA A 456 -23.88 -28.80 15.81
C ALA A 456 -23.63 -30.32 16.05
N ALA A 457 -22.63 -30.63 16.86
CA ALA A 457 -22.30 -31.98 17.29
C ALA A 457 -22.06 -32.00 18.80
N ALA A 458 -21.94 -33.20 19.41
CA ALA A 458 -21.68 -33.29 20.85
C ALA A 458 -20.44 -32.45 21.26
N GLY A 459 -20.68 -31.45 22.11
CA GLY A 459 -19.62 -30.53 22.58
C GLY A 459 -19.17 -29.45 21.60
N ARG A 460 -19.87 -29.28 20.45
CA ARG A 460 -19.55 -28.24 19.47
C ARG A 460 -20.82 -27.56 18.97
N PRO A 461 -20.92 -26.20 18.98
CA PRO A 461 -22.03 -25.47 18.40
C PRO A 461 -22.05 -25.62 16.87
N GLU A 462 -23.15 -25.21 16.24
CA GLU A 462 -23.21 -24.97 14.81
C GLU A 462 -22.19 -23.87 14.45
N ILE A 463 -21.52 -24.02 13.31
CA ILE A 463 -20.55 -23.06 12.80
C ILE A 463 -20.97 -22.65 11.39
N ARG A 464 -21.12 -21.36 11.16
CA ARG A 464 -21.35 -20.80 9.84
C ARG A 464 -20.09 -20.09 9.36
N TYR A 465 -19.84 -20.16 8.06
CA TYR A 465 -18.69 -19.51 7.44
C TYR A 465 -18.92 -19.23 5.96
N THR A 466 -18.17 -18.27 5.41
CA THR A 466 -18.16 -17.99 3.98
C THR A 466 -16.87 -18.52 3.35
N GLU A 467 -17.03 -19.39 2.36
CA GLU A 467 -15.92 -19.88 1.53
C GLU A 467 -15.83 -19.04 0.26
N THR A 468 -14.62 -18.67 -0.13
CA THR A 468 -14.36 -17.94 -1.37
C THR A 468 -13.58 -18.81 -2.35
N GLY A 469 -13.90 -18.72 -3.63
CA GLY A 469 -13.21 -19.45 -4.69
C GLY A 469 -13.23 -18.69 -6.00
N GLU A 470 -12.27 -18.95 -6.89
CA GLU A 470 -12.27 -18.37 -8.23
C GLU A 470 -13.54 -18.76 -8.99
N ALA A 471 -14.22 -17.78 -9.59
CA ALA A 471 -15.44 -18.03 -10.34
C ALA A 471 -15.12 -18.74 -11.67
N ARG A 472 -15.62 -19.96 -11.83
CA ARG A 472 -15.37 -20.75 -13.04
C ARG A 472 -15.96 -20.09 -14.27
N GLY A 473 -15.16 -20.03 -15.37
CA GLY A 473 -15.59 -19.46 -16.65
C GLY A 473 -15.55 -17.94 -16.72
N GLU A 474 -15.24 -17.25 -15.63
CA GLU A 474 -15.01 -15.81 -15.65
C GLU A 474 -13.56 -15.49 -16.06
N PRO A 475 -13.36 -14.41 -16.87
CA PRO A 475 -12.00 -14.03 -17.27
C PRO A 475 -11.19 -13.50 -16.10
N SER A 476 -9.89 -13.79 -16.07
CA SER A 476 -8.96 -13.25 -15.09
C SER A 476 -7.72 -12.71 -15.80
N PHE A 477 -7.51 -11.39 -15.71
CA PHE A 477 -6.42 -10.66 -16.35
C PHE A 477 -6.21 -9.30 -15.67
N SER A 478 -5.21 -8.53 -16.08
CA SER A 478 -5.02 -7.13 -15.67
C SER A 478 -5.08 -6.18 -16.85
N THR A 479 -5.26 -4.90 -16.54
CA THR A 479 -5.04 -3.79 -17.49
C THR A 479 -4.24 -2.69 -16.81
N LEU A 480 -3.41 -2.00 -17.59
CA LEU A 480 -2.92 -0.67 -17.25
C LEU A 480 -3.90 0.33 -17.85
N THR A 481 -4.48 1.18 -17.01
CA THR A 481 -5.56 2.09 -17.40
C THR A 481 -5.19 3.53 -17.01
N ALA A 482 -5.33 4.45 -17.95
CA ALA A 482 -5.20 5.89 -17.70
C ALA A 482 -6.57 6.52 -17.52
N VAL A 483 -6.74 7.24 -16.44
CA VAL A 483 -8.00 7.91 -16.07
C VAL A 483 -7.76 9.40 -16.01
N ASP A 484 -8.50 10.15 -16.80
CA ASP A 484 -8.44 11.60 -16.86
C ASP A 484 -9.30 12.18 -15.72
N LEU A 485 -8.65 12.51 -14.60
CA LEU A 485 -9.35 13.00 -13.41
C LEU A 485 -9.86 14.44 -13.59
N ALA A 486 -9.20 15.23 -14.43
CA ALA A 486 -9.60 16.59 -14.73
C ALA A 486 -10.87 16.65 -15.60
N GLU A 487 -11.12 15.60 -16.39
CA GLU A 487 -12.29 15.46 -17.26
C GLU A 487 -13.35 14.50 -16.68
N GLY A 488 -13.65 14.61 -15.40
CA GLY A 488 -14.72 13.84 -14.76
C GLY A 488 -14.43 12.36 -14.54
N GLY A 489 -13.16 11.94 -14.53
CA GLY A 489 -12.77 10.55 -14.28
C GLY A 489 -13.01 9.62 -15.47
N ARG A 490 -12.95 10.15 -16.70
CA ARG A 490 -13.09 9.37 -17.94
C ARG A 490 -11.85 8.50 -18.18
N ILE A 491 -12.06 7.27 -18.66
CA ILE A 491 -10.97 6.41 -19.12
C ILE A 491 -10.41 6.98 -20.43
N ALA A 492 -9.14 7.40 -20.40
CA ALA A 492 -8.44 7.91 -21.58
C ALA A 492 -7.98 6.76 -22.49
N TRP A 493 -7.40 5.72 -21.89
CA TRP A 493 -7.03 4.49 -22.58
C TRP A 493 -6.89 3.35 -21.55
N SER A 494 -6.95 2.11 -22.03
CA SER A 494 -6.73 0.90 -21.24
C SER A 494 -6.05 -0.15 -22.11
N VAL A 495 -4.94 -0.69 -21.66
CA VAL A 495 -4.19 -1.73 -22.37
C VAL A 495 -4.06 -2.96 -21.49
N ARG A 496 -4.15 -4.15 -22.11
CA ARG A 496 -4.07 -5.43 -21.39
C ARG A 496 -2.65 -5.68 -20.90
N GLY A 497 -2.50 -6.01 -19.60
CA GLY A 497 -1.27 -6.47 -18.99
C GLY A 497 -0.99 -7.95 -19.29
N ALA A 498 0.24 -8.36 -19.04
CA ALA A 498 0.67 -9.75 -19.25
C ALA A 498 0.19 -10.69 -18.13
N SER A 499 -0.06 -10.17 -16.93
CA SER A 499 -0.32 -10.95 -15.72
C SER A 499 -1.56 -10.47 -14.95
N ARG A 500 -1.90 -11.16 -13.86
CA ARG A 500 -3.08 -10.86 -13.03
C ARG A 500 -2.82 -9.80 -11.95
N LEU A 501 -1.56 -9.66 -11.50
CA LEU A 501 -1.13 -8.74 -10.46
C LEU A 501 0.12 -7.99 -10.89
N SER A 502 0.39 -6.88 -10.24
CA SER A 502 1.45 -5.99 -10.68
C SER A 502 1.98 -5.12 -9.54
N GLY A 503 3.14 -4.51 -9.76
CA GLY A 503 3.89 -3.75 -8.76
C GLY A 503 3.48 -2.28 -8.59
N GLY A 504 2.43 -1.82 -9.27
CA GLY A 504 2.06 -0.40 -9.29
C GLY A 504 2.72 0.37 -10.42
N THR A 505 2.51 1.68 -10.45
CA THR A 505 2.93 2.54 -11.55
C THR A 505 3.85 3.66 -11.09
N LEU A 506 4.76 4.05 -11.97
CA LEU A 506 5.59 5.26 -11.88
C LEU A 506 5.38 6.08 -13.15
N ALA A 507 5.02 7.36 -13.04
CA ALA A 507 4.96 8.27 -14.17
C ALA A 507 6.12 9.27 -14.13
N THR A 508 6.60 9.71 -15.32
CA THR A 508 7.71 10.65 -15.42
C THR A 508 7.43 11.79 -16.38
N GLY A 509 8.11 12.94 -16.18
CA GLY A 509 8.10 14.08 -17.09
C GLY A 509 8.56 13.75 -18.51
N GLY A 510 9.24 12.62 -18.72
CA GLY A 510 9.57 12.08 -20.04
C GLY A 510 8.38 11.54 -20.82
N GLY A 511 7.16 11.59 -20.28
CA GLY A 511 5.94 11.09 -20.87
C GLY A 511 5.85 9.57 -20.89
N LEU A 512 6.41 8.95 -19.87
CA LEU A 512 6.45 7.49 -19.70
C LEU A 512 5.69 7.07 -18.43
N VAL A 513 5.10 5.87 -18.50
CA VAL A 513 4.56 5.16 -17.35
C VAL A 513 5.28 3.82 -17.24
N PHE A 514 5.99 3.59 -16.14
CA PHE A 514 6.60 2.31 -15.85
C PHE A 514 5.64 1.44 -15.04
N SER A 515 5.55 0.17 -15.39
CA SER A 515 4.80 -0.83 -14.65
C SER A 515 5.55 -2.15 -14.55
N GLY A 516 5.52 -2.75 -13.36
CA GLY A 516 6.06 -4.09 -13.15
C GLY A 516 4.96 -5.15 -13.32
N GLU A 517 5.32 -6.29 -13.91
CA GLU A 517 4.42 -7.41 -14.16
C GLU A 517 4.83 -8.64 -13.35
N GLU A 518 3.86 -9.51 -13.03
CA GLU A 518 4.09 -10.74 -12.28
C GLU A 518 4.98 -11.75 -13.03
N ASP A 519 4.99 -11.68 -14.36
CA ASP A 519 5.85 -12.50 -15.21
C ASP A 519 7.31 -12.03 -15.27
N GLY A 520 7.64 -10.98 -14.51
CA GLY A 520 8.99 -10.44 -14.36
C GLY A 520 9.36 -9.36 -15.37
N HIS A 521 8.44 -8.90 -16.20
CA HIS A 521 8.70 -7.77 -17.08
C HIS A 521 8.55 -6.44 -16.37
N LEU A 522 9.50 -5.54 -16.58
CA LEU A 522 9.36 -4.11 -16.37
C LEU A 522 9.08 -3.46 -17.71
N ASP A 523 7.91 -2.85 -17.84
CA ASP A 523 7.46 -2.17 -19.05
C ASP A 523 7.53 -0.65 -18.89
N ALA A 524 7.91 0.05 -19.96
CA ALA A 524 7.74 1.49 -20.10
C ALA A 524 6.73 1.77 -21.20
N HIS A 525 5.61 2.38 -20.82
CA HIS A 525 4.50 2.72 -21.71
C HIS A 525 4.53 4.20 -22.09
N ASP A 526 4.06 4.53 -23.30
CA ASP A 526 3.75 5.89 -23.69
C ASP A 526 2.54 6.38 -22.88
N ALA A 527 2.70 7.45 -22.13
CA ALA A 527 1.62 8.02 -21.30
C ALA A 527 0.39 8.49 -22.10
N ARG A 528 0.51 8.69 -23.43
CA ARG A 528 -0.56 9.17 -24.29
C ARG A 528 -1.58 8.09 -24.65
N ASP A 529 -1.10 6.85 -24.90
CA ASP A 529 -1.91 5.77 -25.49
C ASP A 529 -1.67 4.38 -24.85
N GLY A 530 -0.74 4.25 -23.90
CA GLY A 530 -0.43 3.00 -23.21
C GLY A 530 0.44 2.03 -24.00
N ARG A 531 0.90 2.37 -25.21
CA ARG A 531 1.75 1.52 -26.02
C ARG A 531 3.09 1.28 -25.35
N ILE A 532 3.54 0.01 -25.30
CA ILE A 532 4.85 -0.36 -24.76
C ILE A 532 5.94 0.16 -25.70
N LEU A 533 6.83 0.99 -25.16
CA LEU A 533 8.00 1.54 -25.86
C LEU A 533 9.28 0.78 -25.53
N TRP A 534 9.33 0.18 -24.34
CA TRP A 534 10.46 -0.62 -23.87
C TRP A 534 9.98 -1.67 -22.89
N ARG A 535 10.67 -2.82 -22.89
CA ARG A 535 10.38 -3.96 -22.02
C ARG A 535 11.66 -4.67 -21.65
N PHE A 536 11.79 -5.06 -20.37
CA PHE A 536 12.94 -5.82 -19.87
C PHE A 536 12.50 -6.92 -18.92
N GLN A 537 13.05 -8.14 -19.14
CA GLN A 537 12.80 -9.30 -18.25
C GLN A 537 13.77 -9.23 -17.06
N CYS A 538 13.24 -9.03 -15.85
CA CYS A 538 14.01 -8.89 -14.60
C CYS A 538 14.32 -10.20 -13.89
N GLY A 539 13.86 -11.35 -14.42
CA GLY A 539 14.17 -12.69 -13.92
C GLY A 539 13.22 -13.21 -12.84
N ALA A 540 12.52 -12.35 -12.14
CA ALA A 540 11.49 -12.72 -11.18
C ALA A 540 10.34 -11.71 -11.22
N GLY A 541 9.16 -12.09 -10.74
CA GLY A 541 7.99 -11.23 -10.73
C GLY A 541 8.22 -9.91 -10.01
N ILE A 542 7.61 -8.83 -10.51
CA ILE A 542 7.73 -7.50 -9.96
C ILE A 542 6.44 -7.17 -9.22
N SER A 543 6.50 -7.07 -7.89
CA SER A 543 5.38 -6.68 -7.04
C SER A 543 5.62 -5.38 -6.26
N GLY A 544 6.84 -4.83 -6.29
CA GLY A 544 7.16 -3.50 -5.78
C GLY A 544 7.09 -2.43 -6.87
N PRO A 545 6.69 -1.18 -6.56
CA PRO A 545 6.67 -0.11 -7.54
C PRO A 545 8.08 0.34 -7.92
N ALA A 546 8.27 0.69 -9.19
CA ALA A 546 9.48 1.34 -9.65
C ALA A 546 9.58 2.76 -9.07
N MET A 547 10.81 3.28 -8.99
CA MET A 547 11.09 4.69 -8.68
C MET A 547 12.17 5.24 -9.61
N THR A 548 12.34 6.57 -9.65
CA THR A 548 13.35 7.22 -10.48
C THR A 548 14.06 8.33 -9.72
N TYR A 549 15.34 8.51 -9.98
CA TYR A 549 16.17 9.56 -9.39
C TYR A 549 17.19 10.08 -10.40
N ALA A 550 17.79 11.23 -10.14
CA ALA A 550 18.92 11.70 -10.91
C ALA A 550 20.12 11.98 -10.00
N LEU A 551 21.31 11.64 -10.48
CA LEU A 551 22.55 11.82 -9.78
C LEU A 551 23.66 12.17 -10.79
N ASP A 552 24.43 13.22 -10.54
CA ASP A 552 25.48 13.71 -11.44
C ASP A 552 24.99 13.95 -12.88
N GLY A 553 23.73 14.42 -13.05
CA GLY A 553 23.12 14.69 -14.36
C GLY A 553 22.65 13.46 -15.11
N LYS A 554 22.68 12.27 -14.51
CA LYS A 554 22.21 11.02 -15.10
C LYS A 554 20.96 10.54 -14.38
N GLN A 555 19.91 10.24 -15.15
CA GLN A 555 18.65 9.68 -14.63
C GLN A 555 18.74 8.15 -14.54
N TYR A 556 18.18 7.61 -13.46
CA TYR A 556 18.08 6.19 -13.17
C TYR A 556 16.64 5.80 -12.90
N VAL A 557 16.29 4.55 -13.22
CA VAL A 557 15.04 3.89 -12.83
C VAL A 557 15.38 2.64 -12.03
N ALA A 558 14.83 2.48 -10.85
CA ALA A 558 15.08 1.35 -9.95
C ALA A 558 13.81 0.54 -9.71
N VAL A 559 13.94 -0.79 -9.63
CA VAL A 559 12.84 -1.71 -9.33
C VAL A 559 13.33 -2.95 -8.61
N ALA A 560 12.55 -3.43 -7.63
CA ALA A 560 12.77 -4.70 -6.96
C ALA A 560 12.06 -5.84 -7.71
N ALA A 561 12.79 -6.91 -8.00
CA ALA A 561 12.28 -8.13 -8.66
C ALA A 561 12.55 -9.34 -7.77
N GLY A 562 11.51 -9.81 -7.06
CA GLY A 562 11.65 -10.87 -6.07
C GLY A 562 10.55 -11.91 -6.09
N GLY A 563 9.57 -11.78 -6.96
CA GLY A 563 8.45 -12.69 -7.07
C GLY A 563 7.11 -12.00 -6.81
N ALA A 564 6.06 -12.62 -7.31
CA ALA A 564 4.70 -12.16 -7.18
C ALA A 564 4.18 -12.37 -5.77
N SER A 565 3.26 -11.51 -5.36
CA SER A 565 2.56 -11.65 -4.08
C SER A 565 1.55 -12.82 -4.14
N PHE A 566 1.11 -13.29 -3.01
CA PHE A 566 -0.03 -14.17 -2.68
C PHE A 566 -0.40 -15.31 -3.67
N THR A 567 -0.05 -15.25 -4.95
CA THR A 567 -0.42 -16.24 -5.95
C THR A 567 0.79 -17.08 -6.35
N ARG A 568 0.98 -18.23 -5.72
CA ARG A 568 1.90 -19.25 -6.23
C ARG A 568 1.48 -19.81 -7.60
N ALA A 569 0.31 -19.40 -8.08
CA ALA A 569 -0.29 -19.90 -9.32
C ALA A 569 0.37 -19.37 -10.59
N SER A 570 1.24 -18.36 -10.51
CA SER A 570 1.84 -17.75 -11.71
C SER A 570 2.92 -18.59 -12.40
N GLY A 571 3.48 -19.61 -11.71
CA GLY A 571 4.58 -20.40 -12.25
C GLY A 571 5.92 -19.65 -12.35
N PHE A 572 5.97 -18.37 -11.94
CA PHE A 572 7.19 -17.57 -11.93
C PHE A 572 7.91 -17.71 -10.59
N GLY A 573 9.24 -17.89 -10.66
CA GLY A 573 10.08 -18.11 -9.48
C GLY A 573 10.18 -16.87 -8.58
N THR A 574 10.62 -17.10 -7.34
CA THR A 574 11.06 -16.04 -6.44
C THR A 574 12.47 -15.60 -6.76
N GLY A 575 12.77 -14.32 -6.53
CA GLY A 575 14.10 -13.72 -6.72
C GLY A 575 14.46 -12.83 -5.54
N ASP A 576 15.56 -12.09 -5.69
CA ASP A 576 16.13 -11.25 -4.64
C ASP A 576 16.86 -10.01 -5.20
N ALA A 577 16.56 -9.65 -6.46
CA ALA A 577 17.30 -8.62 -7.16
C ALA A 577 16.66 -7.23 -7.05
N LEU A 578 17.51 -6.23 -6.82
CA LEU A 578 17.24 -4.84 -7.12
C LEU A 578 17.97 -4.49 -8.42
N LEU A 579 17.22 -4.09 -9.45
CA LEU A 579 17.76 -3.68 -10.74
C LEU A 579 17.66 -2.16 -10.87
N VAL A 580 18.74 -1.55 -11.35
CA VAL A 580 18.77 -0.12 -11.67
C VAL A 580 19.19 0.08 -13.11
N PHE A 581 18.40 0.86 -13.84
CA PHE A 581 18.52 1.11 -15.26
C PHE A 581 18.95 2.56 -15.51
N ALA A 582 19.74 2.78 -16.58
CA ALA A 582 20.08 4.11 -17.05
C ALA A 582 20.32 4.09 -18.58
N LEU A 583 20.33 5.26 -19.18
CA LEU A 583 20.81 5.39 -20.56
C LEU A 583 22.32 5.13 -20.62
N PRO A 584 22.82 4.52 -21.71
CA PRO A 584 24.26 4.43 -21.95
C PRO A 584 24.87 5.84 -22.07
N ASP A 585 26.14 5.96 -21.74
CA ASP A 585 26.94 7.16 -21.94
C ASP A 585 27.11 7.48 -23.43
#